data_d18fe53bbab5a724d2c4fe6e4e310886
#
_entry.id   d18fe53bbab5a724d2c4fe6e4e310886
#
_cell.length_a   1.000
_cell.length_b   1.000
_cell.length_c   1.000
_cell.angle_alpha   90.00
_cell.angle_beta   90.00
_cell.angle_gamma   90.00
#
_symmetry.space_group_name_H-M   'P 1'
#
loop_
_entity.id
_entity.type
_entity.pdbx_description
1 polymer ?
#
loop_
_entity_poly.entity_id
_entity_poly.type
_entity_poly.pdbx_seq_one_letter_code
_entity_poly.pdbx_strand_id
1 'polypeptide(L)'
;GESEGYISKNYNVANVLTEAFGQYDSYTTIQLAQYVASIANGGKRVAPHIVGGIYDAGSNGSLGTLASTVDTRVLNTLPLDSEQMGIIQQGFNDVVNSGSSLATGKAMASSIIPISGKTGTAETYATDASGNSVTTVNLNAVAYATAKDGTKLAVGIMYPHALDWKSKAHQNAVKAIMELYQNTH
;
A
#
# COMPACT_ATOMS: atom_id res chain seq x y z
N GLY A 1 13.38 1.07 -17.33
CA GLY A 1 13.78 1.44 -15.99
C GLY A 1 12.55 1.52 -15.10
N GLU A 2 12.72 1.44 -13.81
CA GLU A 2 11.64 1.67 -12.84
C GLU A 2 11.23 3.15 -12.85
N SER A 3 9.93 3.41 -12.64
CA SER A 3 9.44 4.76 -12.37
C SER A 3 9.86 5.17 -10.95
N GLU A 4 10.46 6.35 -10.81
CA GLU A 4 10.89 6.86 -9.51
C GLU A 4 9.80 7.66 -8.78
N GLY A 5 8.63 7.84 -9.40
CA GLY A 5 7.64 8.79 -8.92
C GLY A 5 8.09 10.24 -9.18
N TYR A 6 7.46 11.19 -8.52
CA TYR A 6 7.82 12.60 -8.61
C TYR A 6 7.67 13.27 -7.26
N ILE A 7 8.76 13.84 -6.78
CA ILE A 7 8.79 14.67 -5.57
C ILE A 7 9.12 16.10 -5.99
N SER A 8 8.22 17.02 -5.69
CA SER A 8 8.42 18.43 -6.04
C SER A 8 9.61 19.01 -5.32
N LYS A 9 10.40 19.82 -6.06
CA LYS A 9 11.51 20.57 -5.49
C LYS A 9 11.12 22.00 -5.07
N ASN A 10 9.93 22.46 -5.47
CA ASN A 10 9.44 23.82 -5.25
C ASN A 10 8.23 23.78 -4.30
N TYR A 11 8.49 23.77 -3.01
CA TYR A 11 7.44 23.85 -2.00
C TYR A 11 7.10 25.30 -1.65
N ASN A 12 5.82 25.57 -1.57
CA ASN A 12 5.26 26.74 -0.90
C ASN A 12 4.35 26.29 0.25
N VAL A 13 3.88 27.22 1.06
CA VAL A 13 3.05 26.90 2.23
C VAL A 13 1.78 26.11 1.86
N ALA A 14 1.16 26.42 0.71
CA ALA A 14 -0.03 25.71 0.24
C ALA A 14 0.31 24.25 -0.11
N ASN A 15 1.47 24.00 -0.74
CA ASN A 15 1.92 22.67 -1.08
C ASN A 15 2.18 21.82 0.16
N VAL A 16 2.77 22.40 1.23
CA VAL A 16 2.98 21.71 2.51
C VAL A 16 1.64 21.29 3.12
N LEU A 17 0.61 22.12 3.04
CA LEU A 17 -0.72 21.80 3.53
C LEU A 17 -1.38 20.69 2.72
N THR A 18 -1.23 20.69 1.39
CA THR A 18 -1.78 19.64 0.52
C THR A 18 -1.01 18.34 0.66
N GLU A 19 0.30 18.38 0.88
CA GLU A 19 1.13 17.20 1.13
C GLU A 19 0.76 16.50 2.45
N ALA A 20 0.28 17.24 3.45
CA ALA A 20 -0.15 16.66 4.73
C ALA A 20 -1.26 15.59 4.58
N PHE A 21 -2.04 15.62 3.48
CA PHE A 21 -2.99 14.57 3.15
C PHE A 21 -2.62 13.81 1.86
N GLY A 22 -1.41 14.00 1.32
CA GLY A 22 -0.85 13.22 0.22
C GLY A 22 -1.32 13.63 -1.19
N GLN A 23 -1.63 14.90 -1.42
CA GLN A 23 -2.21 15.37 -2.70
C GLN A 23 -1.19 16.00 -3.65
N TYR A 24 0.10 15.98 -3.38
CA TYR A 24 1.05 16.78 -4.17
C TYR A 24 2.11 15.93 -4.89
N ASP A 25 2.79 15.07 -4.18
CA ASP A 25 3.81 14.20 -4.74
C ASP A 25 3.21 12.95 -5.40
N SER A 26 3.93 12.36 -6.33
CA SER A 26 3.52 11.13 -7.02
C SER A 26 4.42 9.97 -6.64
N TYR A 27 3.82 8.86 -6.27
CA TYR A 27 4.51 7.63 -5.87
C TYR A 27 4.06 6.44 -6.71
N THR A 28 4.95 5.49 -6.91
CA THR A 28 4.58 4.21 -7.52
C THR A 28 3.87 3.31 -6.49
N THR A 29 3.11 2.34 -6.95
CA THR A 29 2.42 1.39 -6.06
C THR A 29 3.38 0.59 -5.19
N ILE A 30 4.59 0.25 -5.69
CA ILE A 30 5.61 -0.43 -4.89
C ILE A 30 6.21 0.48 -3.80
N GLN A 31 6.38 1.77 -4.07
CA GLN A 31 6.79 2.73 -3.06
C GLN A 31 5.74 2.91 -1.97
N LEU A 32 4.45 2.94 -2.34
CA LEU A 32 3.34 2.98 -1.39
C LEU A 32 3.23 1.70 -0.56
N ALA A 33 3.46 0.53 -1.17
CA ALA A 33 3.53 -0.73 -0.43
C ALA A 33 4.71 -0.75 0.55
N GLN A 34 5.89 -0.27 0.14
CA GLN A 34 7.06 -0.14 1.03
C GLN A 34 6.80 0.85 2.17
N TYR A 35 6.13 1.96 1.89
CA TYR A 35 5.74 2.94 2.90
C TYR A 35 4.87 2.30 3.98
N VAL A 36 3.79 1.64 3.59
CA VAL A 36 2.88 1.02 4.56
C VAL A 36 3.50 -0.18 5.26
N ALA A 37 4.39 -0.93 4.60
CA ALA A 37 5.20 -1.98 5.21
C ALA A 37 6.10 -1.42 6.32
N SER A 38 6.65 -0.21 6.14
CA SER A 38 7.47 0.46 7.16
C SER A 38 6.65 0.77 8.41
N ILE A 39 5.40 1.19 8.27
CA ILE A 39 4.48 1.42 9.39
C ILE A 39 4.15 0.10 10.09
N ALA A 40 3.83 -0.96 9.34
CA ALA A 40 3.57 -2.29 9.88
C ALA A 40 4.78 -2.86 10.63
N ASN A 41 6.01 -2.50 10.23
CA ASN A 41 7.27 -2.94 10.83
C ASN A 41 7.77 -2.05 11.97
N GLY A 42 6.94 -1.15 12.50
CA GLY A 42 7.34 -0.24 13.58
C GLY A 42 8.44 0.74 13.16
N GLY A 43 8.36 1.25 11.91
CA GLY A 43 9.27 2.24 11.36
C GLY A 43 10.47 1.67 10.57
N LYS A 44 10.69 0.37 10.54
CA LYS A 44 11.79 -0.24 9.78
C LYS A 44 11.42 -0.34 8.29
N ARG A 45 12.10 0.44 7.45
CA ARG A 45 11.95 0.38 5.99
C ARG A 45 12.88 -0.67 5.40
N VAL A 46 12.30 -1.67 4.75
CA VAL A 46 13.05 -2.76 4.11
C VAL A 46 13.14 -2.57 2.60
N ALA A 47 14.21 -3.08 2.00
CA ALA A 47 14.35 -3.12 0.55
C ALA A 47 13.37 -4.16 -0.03
N PRO A 48 12.46 -3.78 -0.94
CA PRO A 48 11.63 -4.76 -1.61
C PRO A 48 12.48 -5.63 -2.54
N HIS A 49 12.16 -6.91 -2.61
CA HIS A 49 12.76 -7.87 -3.55
C HIS A 49 11.73 -8.96 -3.89
N ILE A 50 11.86 -9.53 -5.07
CA ILE A 50 10.95 -10.58 -5.58
C ILE A 50 11.58 -11.97 -5.53
N VAL A 51 12.89 -12.07 -5.29
CA VAL A 51 13.60 -13.33 -5.16
C VAL A 51 13.79 -13.63 -3.68
N GLY A 52 13.11 -14.68 -3.19
CA GLY A 52 13.22 -15.13 -1.80
C GLY A 52 14.32 -16.19 -1.60
N GLY A 53 14.56 -17.00 -2.64
CA GLY A 53 15.59 -18.08 -2.59
C GLY A 53 15.96 -18.55 -3.97
N ILE A 54 17.16 -19.11 -4.09
CA ILE A 54 17.69 -19.77 -5.28
C ILE A 54 17.83 -21.25 -4.95
N TYR A 55 17.31 -22.09 -5.82
CA TYR A 55 17.30 -23.54 -5.65
C TYR A 55 18.06 -24.22 -6.79
N ASP A 56 18.72 -25.33 -6.49
CA ASP A 56 19.25 -26.22 -7.51
C ASP A 56 18.13 -26.78 -8.39
N ALA A 57 18.47 -27.24 -9.57
CA ALA A 57 17.52 -27.93 -10.43
C ALA A 57 17.05 -29.22 -9.78
N GLY A 58 15.76 -29.35 -9.54
CA GLY A 58 15.14 -30.58 -9.09
C GLY A 58 14.78 -31.50 -10.26
N SER A 59 14.29 -32.71 -9.94
CA SER A 59 13.77 -33.64 -10.93
C SER A 59 12.28 -33.38 -11.22
N ASN A 60 11.88 -33.59 -12.46
CA ASN A 60 10.46 -33.50 -12.89
C ASN A 60 9.80 -32.14 -12.64
N GLY A 61 10.55 -31.01 -12.74
CA GLY A 61 10.04 -29.67 -12.55
C GLY A 61 9.84 -29.26 -11.09
N SER A 62 10.25 -30.06 -10.13
CA SER A 62 10.29 -29.67 -8.72
C SER A 62 11.48 -28.77 -8.40
N LEU A 63 11.40 -28.04 -7.29
CA LEU A 63 12.57 -27.36 -6.73
C LEU A 63 13.53 -28.37 -6.11
N GLY A 64 14.82 -28.22 -6.34
CA GLY A 64 15.89 -28.98 -5.70
C GLY A 64 16.26 -28.42 -4.33
N THR A 65 17.52 -28.60 -3.94
CA THR A 65 18.04 -28.10 -2.66
C THR A 65 18.13 -26.58 -2.69
N LEU A 66 17.80 -25.92 -1.58
CA LEU A 66 17.98 -24.48 -1.42
C LEU A 66 19.48 -24.14 -1.47
N ALA A 67 19.92 -23.46 -2.52
CA ALA A 67 21.31 -23.08 -2.72
C ALA A 67 21.68 -21.77 -2.01
N SER A 68 20.77 -20.80 -2.00
CA SER A 68 20.93 -19.55 -1.24
C SER A 68 19.61 -18.87 -0.94
N THR A 69 19.58 -18.07 0.14
CA THR A 69 18.48 -17.17 0.47
C THR A 69 18.82 -15.73 0.13
N VAL A 70 17.79 -14.90 -0.08
CA VAL A 70 17.95 -13.46 -0.16
C VAL A 70 17.47 -12.87 1.17
N ASP A 71 18.42 -12.33 1.92
CA ASP A 71 18.14 -11.77 3.23
C ASP A 71 17.40 -10.44 3.14
N THR A 72 16.52 -10.20 4.11
CA THR A 72 15.82 -8.93 4.26
C THR A 72 16.82 -7.84 4.66
N ARG A 73 16.97 -6.82 3.81
CA ARG A 73 17.83 -5.67 4.06
C ARG A 73 17.05 -4.48 4.57
N VAL A 74 17.32 -4.04 5.80
CA VAL A 74 16.79 -2.78 6.35
C VAL A 74 17.56 -1.61 5.73
N LEU A 75 16.85 -0.69 5.09
CA LEU A 75 17.42 0.51 4.46
C LEU A 75 17.64 1.62 5.48
N ASN A 76 16.66 1.87 6.33
CA ASN A 76 16.70 2.81 7.44
C ASN A 76 15.53 2.54 8.41
N THR A 77 15.51 3.26 9.51
CA THR A 77 14.40 3.29 10.47
C THR A 77 13.90 4.72 10.60
N LEU A 78 12.58 4.89 10.60
CA LEU A 78 11.97 6.19 10.82
C LEU A 78 12.32 6.72 12.22
N PRO A 79 12.62 8.02 12.36
CA PRO A 79 12.99 8.61 13.66
C PRO A 79 11.73 8.88 14.52
N LEU A 80 10.97 7.84 14.80
CA LEU A 80 9.75 7.87 15.59
C LEU A 80 9.92 6.95 16.79
N ASP A 81 9.45 7.39 17.95
CA ASP A 81 9.34 6.51 19.11
C ASP A 81 8.10 5.61 19.03
N SER A 82 7.95 4.71 19.99
CA SER A 82 6.85 3.73 20.01
C SER A 82 5.47 4.38 20.20
N GLU A 83 5.37 5.48 20.91
CA GLU A 83 4.13 6.22 21.14
C GLU A 83 3.68 6.90 19.84
N GLN A 84 4.58 7.61 19.17
CA GLN A 84 4.32 8.24 17.87
C GLN A 84 3.92 7.22 16.81
N MET A 85 4.62 6.08 16.75
CA MET A 85 4.27 4.99 15.83
C MET A 85 2.90 4.40 16.16
N GLY A 86 2.58 4.23 17.45
CA GLY A 86 1.26 3.75 17.90
C GLY A 86 0.12 4.67 17.47
N ILE A 87 0.31 5.99 17.55
CA ILE A 87 -0.67 7.00 17.09
C ILE A 87 -0.92 6.85 15.59
N ILE A 88 0.15 6.70 14.79
CA ILE A 88 0.04 6.51 13.34
C ILE A 88 -0.72 5.21 13.03
N GLN A 89 -0.35 4.11 13.67
CA GLN A 89 -1.01 2.82 13.46
C GLN A 89 -2.48 2.84 13.88
N GLN A 90 -2.81 3.53 14.96
CA GLN A 90 -4.20 3.74 15.37
C GLN A 90 -4.98 4.54 14.32
N GLY A 91 -4.40 5.60 13.75
CA GLY A 91 -5.04 6.36 12.68
C GLY A 91 -5.34 5.49 11.45
N PHE A 92 -4.42 4.61 11.05
CA PHE A 92 -4.65 3.65 9.96
C PHE A 92 -5.75 2.64 10.30
N ASN A 93 -5.83 2.20 11.55
CA ASN A 93 -6.90 1.33 12.02
C ASN A 93 -8.26 2.03 11.97
N ASP A 94 -8.34 3.26 12.44
CA ASP A 94 -9.58 4.02 12.54
C ASP A 94 -10.19 4.33 11.18
N VAL A 95 -9.38 4.54 10.15
CA VAL A 95 -9.86 4.72 8.76
C VAL A 95 -10.68 3.51 8.28
N VAL A 96 -10.35 2.31 8.74
CA VAL A 96 -11.00 1.07 8.30
C VAL A 96 -12.07 0.59 9.28
N ASN A 97 -11.76 0.62 10.58
CA ASN A 97 -12.50 -0.14 11.59
C ASN A 97 -13.32 0.74 12.56
N SER A 98 -13.14 2.06 12.54
CA SER A 98 -13.92 2.92 13.42
C SER A 98 -15.40 2.98 13.01
N GLY A 99 -16.30 3.21 13.99
CA GLY A 99 -17.72 3.48 13.75
C GLY A 99 -18.01 4.86 13.16
N SER A 100 -17.00 5.72 13.04
CA SER A 100 -17.17 7.11 12.55
C SER A 100 -17.73 7.17 11.13
N SER A 101 -18.61 8.12 10.87
CA SER A 101 -19.09 8.44 9.51
C SER A 101 -17.96 8.95 8.60
N LEU A 102 -16.87 9.45 9.19
CA LEU A 102 -15.70 9.97 8.48
C LEU A 102 -14.71 8.86 8.06
N ALA A 103 -14.87 7.63 8.53
CA ALA A 103 -14.03 6.51 8.14
C ALA A 103 -14.25 6.16 6.66
N THR A 104 -13.24 6.43 5.83
CA THR A 104 -13.32 6.29 4.37
C THR A 104 -12.96 4.90 3.86
N GLY A 105 -12.31 4.07 4.69
CA GLY A 105 -11.77 2.76 4.35
C GLY A 105 -12.65 1.56 4.73
N LYS A 106 -13.88 1.76 5.16
CA LYS A 106 -14.76 0.69 5.69
C LYS A 106 -14.93 -0.53 4.79
N ALA A 107 -14.84 -0.36 3.47
CA ALA A 107 -14.95 -1.48 2.54
C ALA A 107 -13.72 -2.42 2.58
N MET A 108 -12.60 -2.01 3.22
CA MET A 108 -11.46 -2.89 3.51
C MET A 108 -11.66 -3.72 4.78
N ALA A 109 -12.65 -3.40 5.64
CA ALA A 109 -12.85 -4.12 6.90
C ALA A 109 -13.13 -5.62 6.66
N SER A 110 -12.48 -6.47 7.44
CA SER A 110 -12.59 -7.92 7.36
C SER A 110 -12.84 -8.51 8.75
N SER A 111 -13.64 -9.57 8.80
CA SER A 111 -13.89 -10.35 10.03
C SER A 111 -12.85 -11.44 10.30
N ILE A 112 -11.99 -11.74 9.32
CA ILE A 112 -11.03 -12.85 9.42
C ILE A 112 -9.58 -12.39 9.55
N ILE A 113 -9.28 -11.16 9.17
CA ILE A 113 -7.95 -10.54 9.32
C ILE A 113 -8.08 -9.05 9.64
N PRO A 114 -7.45 -8.53 10.70
CA PRO A 114 -7.54 -7.12 11.07
C PRO A 114 -6.74 -6.24 10.09
N ILE A 115 -7.44 -5.56 9.20
CA ILE A 115 -6.83 -4.68 8.20
C ILE A 115 -6.79 -3.25 8.73
N SER A 116 -5.63 -2.61 8.62
CA SER A 116 -5.43 -1.17 8.82
C SER A 116 -5.00 -0.54 7.51
N GLY A 117 -5.51 0.65 7.16
CA GLY A 117 -5.22 1.22 5.85
C GLY A 117 -5.60 2.68 5.70
N LYS A 118 -5.29 3.22 4.52
CA LYS A 118 -5.61 4.60 4.12
C LYS A 118 -6.07 4.59 2.66
N THR A 119 -7.13 5.33 2.38
CA THR A 119 -7.64 5.55 1.03
C THR A 119 -7.13 6.87 0.45
N GLY A 120 -7.01 6.94 -0.87
CA GLY A 120 -6.69 8.14 -1.60
C GLY A 120 -7.58 8.27 -2.83
N THR A 121 -7.98 9.50 -3.15
CA THR A 121 -8.68 9.85 -4.38
C THR A 121 -8.00 11.07 -4.95
N ALA A 122 -7.29 10.90 -6.06
CA ALA A 122 -6.57 11.97 -6.72
C ALA A 122 -7.21 12.28 -8.07
N GLU A 123 -7.57 13.54 -8.29
CA GLU A 123 -8.08 14.00 -9.59
C GLU A 123 -7.01 13.85 -10.67
N THR A 124 -7.41 13.39 -11.83
CA THR A 124 -6.56 13.23 -13.01
C THR A 124 -7.39 13.40 -14.27
N TYR A 125 -6.74 13.38 -15.42
CA TYR A 125 -7.38 13.58 -16.72
C TYR A 125 -7.04 12.43 -17.66
N ALA A 126 -7.99 12.07 -18.49
CA ALA A 126 -7.80 11.12 -19.59
C ALA A 126 -8.32 11.74 -20.89
N THR A 127 -7.88 11.21 -22.03
CA THR A 127 -8.41 11.57 -23.34
C THR A 127 -9.41 10.53 -23.78
N ASP A 128 -10.63 10.95 -24.12
CA ASP A 128 -11.66 10.06 -24.66
C ASP A 128 -11.37 9.65 -26.13
N ALA A 129 -12.17 8.74 -26.66
CA ALA A 129 -12.03 8.27 -28.04
C ALA A 129 -12.22 9.37 -29.10
N SER A 130 -12.82 10.51 -28.74
CA SER A 130 -13.03 11.68 -29.59
C SER A 130 -11.91 12.71 -29.46
N GLY A 131 -10.90 12.48 -28.60
CA GLY A 131 -9.79 13.39 -28.35
C GLY A 131 -10.07 14.47 -27.29
N ASN A 132 -11.20 14.42 -26.59
CA ASN A 132 -11.53 15.40 -25.55
C ASN A 132 -10.89 15.01 -24.21
N SER A 133 -10.51 16.03 -23.43
CA SER A 133 -10.08 15.81 -22.04
C SER A 133 -11.28 15.52 -21.16
N VAL A 134 -11.21 14.43 -20.42
CA VAL A 134 -12.23 13.98 -19.45
C VAL A 134 -11.62 13.94 -18.06
N THR A 135 -12.27 14.55 -17.09
CA THR A 135 -11.87 14.45 -15.69
C THR A 135 -12.12 13.04 -15.18
N THR A 136 -11.11 12.45 -14.58
CA THR A 136 -11.14 11.11 -13.99
C THR A 136 -10.51 11.17 -12.59
N VAL A 137 -10.51 10.07 -11.87
CA VAL A 137 -9.83 9.97 -10.57
C VAL A 137 -8.97 8.72 -10.50
N ASN A 138 -7.81 8.83 -9.85
CA ASN A 138 -7.06 7.68 -9.41
C ASN A 138 -7.54 7.30 -8.01
N LEU A 139 -8.13 6.10 -7.89
CA LEU A 139 -8.56 5.55 -6.62
C LEU A 139 -7.44 4.69 -6.05
N ASN A 140 -6.92 5.10 -4.91
CA ASN A 140 -5.75 4.48 -4.28
C ASN A 140 -6.13 3.91 -2.92
N ALA A 141 -5.46 2.83 -2.54
CA ALA A 141 -5.46 2.35 -1.16
C ALA A 141 -4.09 1.77 -0.81
N VAL A 142 -3.68 1.99 0.42
CA VAL A 142 -2.58 1.28 1.08
C VAL A 142 -3.12 0.62 2.34
N ALA A 143 -2.66 -0.59 2.60
CA ALA A 143 -3.11 -1.31 3.78
C ALA A 143 -2.04 -2.29 4.27
N TYR A 144 -2.13 -2.63 5.55
CA TYR A 144 -1.35 -3.69 6.15
C TYR A 144 -2.21 -4.52 7.11
N ALA A 145 -1.76 -5.72 7.35
CA ALA A 145 -2.34 -6.64 8.31
C ALA A 145 -1.26 -7.58 8.84
N THR A 146 -1.53 -8.26 9.96
CA THR A 146 -0.74 -9.39 10.42
C THR A 146 -1.60 -10.63 10.30
N ALA A 147 -1.16 -11.59 9.50
CA ALA A 147 -1.82 -12.88 9.32
C ALA A 147 -1.67 -13.79 10.55
N LYS A 148 -2.45 -14.86 10.63
CA LYS A 148 -2.41 -15.81 11.76
C LYS A 148 -1.06 -16.51 11.93
N ASP A 149 -0.33 -16.70 10.83
CA ASP A 149 1.04 -17.27 10.84
C ASP A 149 2.11 -16.26 11.31
N GLY A 150 1.72 -15.02 11.64
CA GLY A 150 2.60 -13.95 12.06
C GLY A 150 3.18 -13.13 10.90
N THR A 151 2.89 -13.49 9.65
CA THR A 151 3.37 -12.75 8.47
C THR A 151 2.71 -11.36 8.41
N LYS A 152 3.54 -10.35 8.22
CA LYS A 152 3.07 -8.98 7.98
C LYS A 152 2.86 -8.76 6.50
N LEU A 153 1.62 -8.46 6.15
CA LEU A 153 1.20 -8.17 4.78
C LEU A 153 1.13 -6.65 4.57
N ALA A 154 1.58 -6.19 3.42
CA ALA A 154 1.46 -4.80 3.00
C ALA A 154 1.01 -4.74 1.53
N VAL A 155 0.02 -3.92 1.24
CA VAL A 155 -0.56 -3.78 -0.10
C VAL A 155 -0.62 -2.31 -0.46
N GLY A 156 -0.15 -1.98 -1.66
CA GLY A 156 -0.41 -0.72 -2.34
C GLY A 156 -1.18 -1.01 -3.64
N ILE A 157 -2.30 -0.34 -3.84
CA ILE A 157 -3.13 -0.52 -5.03
C ILE A 157 -3.54 0.82 -5.61
N MET A 158 -3.57 0.90 -6.93
CA MET A 158 -4.13 2.02 -7.68
C MET A 158 -5.12 1.50 -8.72
N TYR A 159 -6.27 2.14 -8.78
CA TYR A 159 -7.24 1.98 -9.85
C TYR A 159 -7.27 3.29 -10.66
N PRO A 160 -6.52 3.34 -11.79
CA PRO A 160 -6.32 4.59 -12.51
C PRO A 160 -7.53 4.98 -13.35
N HIS A 161 -7.69 6.28 -13.58
CA HIS A 161 -8.66 6.85 -14.49
C HIS A 161 -10.10 6.38 -14.28
N ALA A 162 -10.51 6.14 -13.03
CA ALA A 162 -11.89 5.82 -12.71
C ALA A 162 -12.82 7.00 -13.04
N LEU A 163 -13.96 6.71 -13.67
CA LEU A 163 -15.02 7.70 -13.90
C LEU A 163 -15.94 7.83 -12.69
N ASP A 164 -16.08 6.78 -11.89
CA ASP A 164 -16.86 6.77 -10.65
C ASP A 164 -15.95 6.90 -9.42
N TRP A 165 -15.83 8.11 -8.88
CA TRP A 165 -15.05 8.39 -7.67
C TRP A 165 -15.62 7.73 -6.40
N LYS A 166 -16.89 7.29 -6.40
CA LYS A 166 -17.53 6.58 -5.28
C LYS A 166 -17.24 5.09 -5.29
N SER A 167 -16.65 4.56 -6.37
CA SER A 167 -16.31 3.15 -6.47
C SER A 167 -15.44 2.69 -5.29
N LYS A 168 -15.73 1.50 -4.78
CA LYS A 168 -14.96 0.82 -3.73
C LYS A 168 -14.13 -0.33 -4.26
N ALA A 169 -13.97 -0.46 -5.58
CA ALA A 169 -13.27 -1.57 -6.22
C ALA A 169 -11.85 -1.77 -5.66
N HIS A 170 -11.09 -0.68 -5.50
CA HIS A 170 -9.73 -0.69 -4.93
C HIS A 170 -9.71 -1.19 -3.47
N GLN A 171 -10.69 -0.79 -2.66
CA GLN A 171 -10.82 -1.22 -1.26
C GLN A 171 -11.21 -2.70 -1.16
N ASN A 172 -12.15 -3.14 -1.98
CA ASN A 172 -12.57 -4.54 -2.05
C ASN A 172 -11.43 -5.45 -2.53
N ALA A 173 -10.60 -4.97 -3.46
CA ALA A 173 -9.41 -5.70 -3.90
C ALA A 173 -8.39 -5.88 -2.77
N VAL A 174 -8.11 -4.83 -1.97
CA VAL A 174 -7.26 -4.94 -0.78
C VAL A 174 -7.80 -6.01 0.17
N LYS A 175 -9.10 -5.94 0.51
CA LYS A 175 -9.74 -6.93 1.37
C LYS A 175 -9.58 -8.33 0.82
N ALA A 176 -9.90 -8.55 -0.45
CA ALA A 176 -9.81 -9.87 -1.09
C ALA A 176 -8.39 -10.44 -1.06
N ILE A 177 -7.36 -9.62 -1.34
CA ILE A 177 -5.95 -10.04 -1.28
C ILE A 177 -5.57 -10.48 0.13
N MET A 178 -5.91 -9.69 1.15
CA MET A 178 -5.59 -10.00 2.55
C MET A 178 -6.32 -11.25 3.04
N GLU A 179 -7.60 -11.39 2.71
CA GLU A 179 -8.41 -12.56 3.06
C GLU A 179 -7.94 -13.82 2.34
N LEU A 180 -7.55 -13.71 1.07
CA LEU A 180 -7.00 -14.83 0.30
C LEU A 180 -5.74 -15.36 0.98
N TYR A 181 -4.78 -14.49 1.33
CA TYR A 181 -3.58 -14.90 2.05
C TYR A 181 -3.94 -15.62 3.35
N GLN A 182 -4.82 -15.02 4.17
CA GLN A 182 -5.24 -15.55 5.45
C GLN A 182 -5.90 -16.95 5.36
N ASN A 183 -6.59 -17.22 4.24
CA ASN A 183 -7.28 -18.50 4.03
C ASN A 183 -6.38 -19.59 3.43
N THR A 184 -5.24 -19.21 2.85
CA THR A 184 -4.32 -20.12 2.16
C THR A 184 -3.06 -20.43 2.96
N HIS A 185 -2.80 -19.71 4.04
CA HIS A 185 -1.66 -19.85 4.94
C HIS A 185 -2.12 -19.87 6.41
#